data_bd80c649aaca36ceb6bdd4aa639363db
#
_entry.id   bd80c649aaca36ceb6bdd4aa639363db
#
_cell.length_a   1.000
_cell.length_b   1.000
_cell.length_c   1.000
_cell.angle_alpha   90.00
_cell.angle_beta   90.00
_cell.angle_gamma   90.00
#
_symmetry.space_group_name_H-M   'P 1'
#
loop_
_entity.id
_entity.type
_entity.pdbx_description
1 polymer ?
#
loop_
_entity_poly.entity_id
_entity_poly.type
_entity_poly.pdbx_seq_one_letter_code
_entity_poly.pdbx_strand_id
1 'polypeptide(L)'
;MSTITTTPPGLAQPTNNVLTARLYTSAFKLSDSNFYSASLISDGRIYYTLCSHGLDSYARVYRYDPASDDIEELADIGEIVGEAGTKSIPQGKSHSPYYEHAGKLYFATHYGYYNPSADRESPGIVPEGYQPYPGGHFIEHDIAAGTFRDLGKAPPEEGILTFHMDAGRGRLYGLTWPRGHFISHDLSTGQVRDHGRVSRGGELGAGDQYFCLCRCFGLDPRTGKVYWTNADGEIRFYDPDHDKLSALAEPTLRREVFGQWDTTKPGHQGYNWRHIWWYEPWQCFLGVHPKSGYLFRFEPEAGELELIERLAAEPLRRDGSFEPFRYGYLTLELGPDGETIYYVTGDHGLIAEDGRKVKNTLRLVTYHLPTGRYQDHGVIRLEDGRYPTLTQSLVVHPNGRLFSVPWIEKLGQGQPEYEAGEEHKRKGKGPGHQCDLISFANPLMG
;
A
#
# COMPACT_ATOMS: atom_id res chain seq x y z
N MET A 1 6.45 28.61 -35.22
CA MET A 1 6.39 28.53 -33.75
C MET A 1 4.98 28.95 -33.35
N SER A 2 4.12 27.96 -33.13
CA SER A 2 2.73 28.19 -32.71
C SER A 2 2.60 27.66 -31.29
N THR A 3 2.49 28.55 -30.34
CA THR A 3 2.22 28.25 -28.93
C THR A 3 0.79 27.76 -28.81
N ILE A 4 0.62 26.47 -28.61
CA ILE A 4 -0.66 25.89 -28.23
C ILE A 4 -0.85 26.15 -26.74
N THR A 5 -1.56 27.21 -26.40
CA THR A 5 -2.14 27.43 -25.08
C THR A 5 -3.38 26.55 -24.97
N THR A 6 -3.23 25.33 -24.48
CA THR A 6 -4.37 24.53 -24.03
C THR A 6 -4.83 25.06 -22.69
N THR A 7 -5.90 25.84 -22.68
CA THR A 7 -6.66 26.12 -21.46
C THR A 7 -7.21 24.76 -20.96
N PRO A 8 -6.92 24.34 -19.72
CA PRO A 8 -7.51 23.12 -19.19
C PRO A 8 -9.05 23.23 -19.20
N PRO A 9 -9.79 22.15 -19.47
CA PRO A 9 -11.25 22.15 -19.33
C PRO A 9 -11.59 22.63 -17.92
N GLY A 10 -12.60 23.51 -17.80
CA GLY A 10 -12.92 24.28 -16.61
C GLY A 10 -12.88 23.43 -15.34
N LEU A 11 -11.99 23.79 -14.43
CA LEU A 11 -11.85 23.17 -13.11
C LEU A 11 -13.21 23.23 -12.42
N ALA A 12 -13.78 22.07 -12.11
CA ALA A 12 -14.99 21.98 -11.31
C ALA A 12 -14.76 22.73 -9.97
N GLN A 13 -15.77 23.46 -9.49
CA GLN A 13 -15.68 24.13 -8.19
C GLN A 13 -15.39 23.06 -7.12
N PRO A 14 -14.54 23.34 -6.10
CA PRO A 14 -14.27 22.35 -5.07
C PRO A 14 -15.58 21.98 -4.41
N THR A 15 -15.90 20.71 -4.49
CA THR A 15 -17.05 20.20 -3.77
C THR A 15 -16.69 20.21 -2.29
N ASN A 16 -17.40 21.01 -1.48
CA ASN A 16 -17.38 20.90 -0.03
C ASN A 16 -18.13 19.62 0.42
N ASN A 17 -18.24 18.65 -0.46
CA ASN A 17 -18.95 17.40 -0.20
C ASN A 17 -18.21 16.60 0.87
N VAL A 18 -18.99 16.03 1.76
CA VAL A 18 -18.54 15.11 2.79
C VAL A 18 -19.09 13.72 2.47
N LEU A 19 -18.18 12.77 2.30
CA LEU A 19 -18.51 11.36 2.21
C LEU A 19 -18.58 10.80 3.63
N THR A 20 -19.79 10.55 4.12
CA THR A 20 -19.99 10.01 5.47
C THR A 20 -19.67 8.53 5.49
N ALA A 21 -18.76 8.14 6.37
CA ALA A 21 -18.30 6.77 6.52
C ALA A 21 -18.70 6.17 7.87
N ARG A 22 -19.22 4.96 7.83
CA ARG A 22 -19.46 4.13 9.01
C ARG A 22 -18.15 3.47 9.43
N LEU A 23 -17.85 3.49 10.73
CA LEU A 23 -16.76 2.77 11.34
C LEU A 23 -17.27 1.43 11.90
N TYR A 24 -16.56 0.36 11.58
CA TYR A 24 -16.72 -0.96 12.19
C TYR A 24 -15.68 -1.15 13.28
N THR A 25 -15.89 -2.12 14.19
CA THR A 25 -14.93 -2.44 15.21
C THR A 25 -14.63 -3.94 15.21
N SER A 26 -13.39 -4.28 14.97
CA SER A 26 -12.84 -5.64 15.05
C SER A 26 -12.35 -6.01 16.45
N ALA A 27 -12.52 -5.12 17.42
CA ALA A 27 -12.10 -5.30 18.83
C ALA A 27 -10.59 -5.52 19.05
N PHE A 28 -9.75 -5.42 18.04
CA PHE A 28 -8.30 -5.50 18.19
C PHE A 28 -7.72 -4.17 18.69
N LYS A 29 -7.62 -4.03 20.01
CA LYS A 29 -7.20 -2.79 20.67
C LYS A 29 -5.78 -2.33 20.34
N LEU A 30 -4.92 -3.23 19.88
CA LEU A 30 -3.53 -2.94 19.50
C LEU A 30 -3.37 -2.65 18.01
N SER A 31 -4.47 -2.69 17.25
CA SER A 31 -4.47 -2.29 15.85
C SER A 31 -4.09 -0.83 15.70
N ASP A 32 -3.07 -0.57 14.91
CA ASP A 32 -2.55 0.78 14.69
C ASP A 32 -2.31 1.11 13.21
N SER A 33 -2.38 0.12 12.34
CA SER A 33 -2.10 0.33 10.91
C SER A 33 -2.69 -0.77 10.02
N ASN A 34 -2.77 -0.46 8.73
CA ASN A 34 -2.98 -1.38 7.62
C ASN A 34 -2.13 -0.89 6.45
N PHE A 35 -1.52 -1.80 5.72
CA PHE A 35 -0.59 -1.50 4.64
C PHE A 35 -0.96 -2.25 3.35
N TYR A 36 -1.98 -1.80 2.65
CA TYR A 36 -2.48 -2.40 1.40
C TYR A 36 -3.14 -3.78 1.58
N SER A 37 -3.28 -4.25 2.79
CA SER A 37 -3.81 -5.58 3.09
C SER A 37 -5.32 -5.55 3.29
N ALA A 38 -6.06 -5.29 2.19
CA ALA A 38 -7.51 -5.43 2.11
C ALA A 38 -7.88 -5.77 0.66
N SER A 39 -8.70 -6.81 0.46
CA SER A 39 -9.10 -7.26 -0.88
C SER A 39 -10.54 -7.77 -0.89
N LEU A 40 -11.26 -7.47 -1.97
CA LEU A 40 -12.52 -8.13 -2.31
C LEU A 40 -12.19 -9.49 -2.93
N ILE A 41 -12.82 -10.53 -2.41
CA ILE A 41 -12.61 -11.90 -2.87
C ILE A 41 -13.83 -12.37 -3.65
N SER A 42 -13.69 -13.42 -4.44
CA SER A 42 -14.75 -13.95 -5.32
C SER A 42 -16.00 -14.41 -4.59
N ASP A 43 -15.90 -14.69 -3.28
CA ASP A 43 -17.03 -15.02 -2.40
C ASP A 43 -17.86 -13.78 -1.99
N GLY A 44 -17.51 -12.58 -2.47
CA GLY A 44 -18.14 -11.32 -2.16
C GLY A 44 -17.77 -10.72 -0.81
N ARG A 45 -16.81 -11.32 -0.11
CA ARG A 45 -16.34 -10.85 1.19
C ARG A 45 -15.04 -10.04 1.08
N ILE A 46 -14.80 -9.23 2.10
CA ILE A 46 -13.58 -8.43 2.20
C ILE A 46 -12.66 -9.06 3.24
N TYR A 47 -11.48 -9.48 2.80
CA TYR A 47 -10.42 -9.96 3.69
C TYR A 47 -9.44 -8.84 3.93
N TYR A 48 -9.04 -8.62 5.18
CA TYR A 48 -8.10 -7.57 5.53
C TYR A 48 -7.24 -7.93 6.74
N THR A 49 -6.10 -7.30 6.86
CA THR A 49 -5.19 -7.50 7.99
C THR A 49 -5.15 -6.22 8.83
N LEU A 50 -5.35 -6.35 10.14
CA LEU A 50 -5.03 -5.31 11.10
C LEU A 50 -3.62 -5.55 11.64
N CYS A 51 -2.78 -4.53 11.53
CA CYS A 51 -1.38 -4.57 11.90
C CYS A 51 -1.15 -3.93 13.27
N SER A 52 -0.05 -4.35 13.91
CA SER A 52 0.41 -3.80 15.18
C SER A 52 1.91 -3.57 15.18
N HIS A 53 2.35 -2.45 15.75
CA HIS A 53 3.76 -2.16 16.01
C HIS A 53 4.20 -2.53 17.44
N GLY A 54 3.35 -3.25 18.16
CA GLY A 54 3.66 -3.76 19.49
C GLY A 54 4.68 -4.90 19.46
N LEU A 55 5.54 -4.96 20.49
CA LEU A 55 6.58 -5.99 20.58
C LEU A 55 6.00 -7.39 20.87
N ASP A 56 4.89 -7.47 21.61
CA ASP A 56 4.21 -8.73 21.97
C ASP A 56 2.85 -8.85 21.26
N SER A 57 2.76 -8.32 20.03
CA SER A 57 1.51 -8.32 19.27
C SER A 57 1.77 -8.66 17.81
N TYR A 58 1.07 -9.67 17.32
CA TYR A 58 1.09 -10.05 15.92
C TYR A 58 -0.04 -9.37 15.15
N ALA A 59 0.07 -9.29 13.85
CA ALA A 59 -1.03 -8.87 12.99
C ALA A 59 -2.13 -9.93 12.98
N ARG A 60 -3.36 -9.51 12.72
CA ARG A 60 -4.54 -10.39 12.69
C ARG A 60 -5.28 -10.30 11.38
N VAL A 61 -5.74 -11.44 10.89
CA VAL A 61 -6.51 -11.57 9.67
C VAL A 61 -8.00 -11.55 10.01
N TYR A 62 -8.73 -10.72 9.28
CA TYR A 62 -10.18 -10.53 9.41
C TYR A 62 -10.90 -10.77 8.10
N ARG A 63 -12.17 -11.13 8.22
CA ARG A 63 -13.12 -11.20 7.12
C ARG A 63 -14.36 -10.37 7.49
N TYR A 64 -14.79 -9.51 6.57
CA TYR A 64 -16.07 -8.82 6.64
C TYR A 64 -17.01 -9.36 5.58
N ASP A 65 -18.22 -9.71 5.99
CA ASP A 65 -19.31 -10.15 5.10
C ASP A 65 -20.33 -9.03 4.93
N PRO A 66 -20.39 -8.38 3.74
CA PRO A 66 -21.35 -7.31 3.50
C PRO A 66 -22.82 -7.75 3.51
N ALA A 67 -23.11 -9.05 3.38
CA ALA A 67 -24.47 -9.58 3.36
C ALA A 67 -25.06 -9.71 4.78
N SER A 68 -24.26 -10.13 5.75
CA SER A 68 -24.65 -10.23 7.17
C SER A 68 -24.24 -9.02 8.00
N ASP A 69 -23.39 -8.14 7.46
CA ASP A 69 -22.80 -6.99 8.15
C ASP A 69 -21.91 -7.39 9.35
N ASP A 70 -21.29 -8.55 9.27
CA ASP A 70 -20.47 -9.16 10.34
C ASP A 70 -18.98 -9.12 10.05
N ILE A 71 -18.18 -8.95 11.11
CA ILE A 71 -16.73 -9.09 11.11
C ILE A 71 -16.35 -10.35 11.89
N GLU A 72 -15.46 -11.13 11.30
CA GLU A 72 -14.87 -12.32 11.91
C GLU A 72 -13.36 -12.18 11.95
N GLU A 73 -12.76 -12.40 13.12
CA GLU A 73 -11.33 -12.64 13.26
C GLU A 73 -11.02 -14.07 12.83
N LEU A 74 -10.25 -14.26 11.77
CA LEU A 74 -9.93 -15.57 11.23
C LEU A 74 -8.70 -16.17 11.90
N ALA A 75 -7.67 -15.36 12.19
CA ALA A 75 -6.43 -15.87 12.78
C ALA A 75 -5.52 -14.75 13.32
N ASP A 76 -4.71 -15.11 14.29
CA ASP A 76 -3.48 -14.39 14.70
C ASP A 76 -2.30 -14.93 13.88
N ILE A 77 -1.53 -14.04 13.23
CA ILE A 77 -0.42 -14.47 12.35
C ILE A 77 0.67 -15.21 13.12
N GLY A 78 0.93 -14.82 14.38
CA GLY A 78 1.91 -15.54 15.22
C GLY A 78 1.54 -17.00 15.48
N GLU A 79 0.24 -17.29 15.58
CA GLU A 79 -0.25 -18.68 15.71
C GLU A 79 -0.08 -19.44 14.40
N ILE A 80 -0.42 -18.82 13.25
CA ILE A 80 -0.27 -19.45 11.92
C ILE A 80 1.16 -19.93 11.70
N VAL A 81 2.15 -19.11 12.03
CA VAL A 81 3.57 -19.39 11.74
C VAL A 81 4.30 -20.07 12.94
N GLY A 82 3.59 -20.38 14.03
CA GLY A 82 4.15 -21.03 15.21
C GLY A 82 5.12 -20.16 16.02
N GLU A 83 5.03 -18.84 15.91
CA GLU A 83 5.89 -17.89 16.61
C GLU A 83 5.24 -17.28 17.87
N ALA A 84 3.96 -17.54 18.10
CA ALA A 84 3.25 -17.06 19.29
C ALA A 84 3.99 -17.50 20.57
N GLY A 85 4.34 -16.52 21.43
CA GLY A 85 5.04 -16.75 22.70
C GLY A 85 6.55 -17.01 22.60
N THR A 86 7.17 -16.98 21.43
CA THR A 86 8.61 -17.26 21.25
C THR A 86 9.53 -16.12 21.68
N LYS A 87 8.98 -14.96 22.00
CA LYS A 87 9.76 -13.74 22.30
C LYS A 87 10.70 -13.34 21.15
N SER A 88 10.31 -13.60 19.91
CA SER A 88 10.97 -13.02 18.74
C SER A 88 10.30 -11.67 18.35
N ILE A 89 11.00 -10.85 17.58
CA ILE A 89 10.39 -9.69 16.94
C ILE A 89 9.20 -10.17 16.11
N PRO A 90 7.97 -9.64 16.31
CA PRO A 90 6.75 -10.26 15.82
C PRO A 90 6.48 -10.01 14.33
N GLN A 91 5.69 -10.93 13.73
CA GLN A 91 5.02 -10.77 12.45
C GLN A 91 3.83 -9.78 12.62
N GLY A 92 4.14 -8.52 12.85
CA GLY A 92 3.13 -7.52 13.21
C GLY A 92 2.43 -6.88 12.02
N LYS A 93 2.78 -7.26 10.77
CA LYS A 93 2.21 -6.68 9.56
C LYS A 93 1.99 -7.71 8.46
N SER A 94 1.00 -7.42 7.60
CA SER A 94 0.98 -7.78 6.18
C SER A 94 1.05 -6.51 5.34
N HIS A 95 1.92 -6.49 4.35
CA HIS A 95 2.15 -5.35 3.47
C HIS A 95 1.67 -5.62 2.04
N SER A 96 0.79 -6.60 1.89
CA SER A 96 0.34 -7.11 0.60
C SER A 96 -1.18 -7.26 0.56
N PRO A 97 -1.79 -7.12 -0.63
CA PRO A 97 -3.17 -7.56 -0.84
C PRO A 97 -3.26 -9.08 -0.72
N TYR A 98 -4.49 -9.59 -0.65
CA TYR A 98 -4.77 -11.01 -0.78
C TYR A 98 -4.94 -11.36 -2.26
N TYR A 99 -4.17 -12.35 -2.73
CA TYR A 99 -4.32 -12.90 -4.07
C TYR A 99 -5.11 -14.19 -3.99
N GLU A 100 -6.19 -14.28 -4.75
CA GLU A 100 -7.01 -15.48 -4.80
C GLU A 100 -6.61 -16.39 -5.96
N HIS A 101 -6.45 -17.68 -5.67
CA HIS A 101 -6.26 -18.70 -6.68
C HIS A 101 -6.78 -20.06 -6.20
N ALA A 102 -7.60 -20.73 -7.02
CA ALA A 102 -8.14 -22.06 -6.74
C ALA A 102 -8.82 -22.22 -5.36
N GLY A 103 -9.61 -21.21 -4.95
CA GLY A 103 -10.33 -21.20 -3.66
C GLY A 103 -9.45 -20.95 -2.45
N LYS A 104 -8.26 -20.44 -2.66
CA LYS A 104 -7.29 -20.10 -1.62
C LYS A 104 -6.82 -18.66 -1.76
N LEU A 105 -6.44 -18.06 -0.63
CA LEU A 105 -5.84 -16.73 -0.56
C LEU A 105 -4.36 -16.85 -0.22
N TYR A 106 -3.57 -16.01 -0.88
CA TYR A 106 -2.13 -15.93 -0.66
C TYR A 106 -1.75 -14.53 -0.26
N PHE A 107 -0.93 -14.40 0.77
CA PHE A 107 -0.40 -13.13 1.27
C PHE A 107 0.96 -13.33 1.95
N ALA A 108 1.57 -12.26 2.43
CA ALA A 108 2.88 -12.33 3.06
C ALA A 108 2.94 -11.50 4.35
N THR A 109 3.91 -11.81 5.21
CA THR A 109 4.08 -11.16 6.51
C THR A 109 5.32 -10.29 6.55
N HIS A 110 5.31 -9.32 7.49
CA HIS A 110 6.34 -8.32 7.61
C HIS A 110 6.54 -7.88 9.07
N TYR A 111 7.67 -7.21 9.34
CA TYR A 111 8.02 -6.64 10.64
C TYR A 111 6.88 -5.84 11.27
N GLY A 112 6.57 -6.12 12.53
CA GLY A 112 5.70 -5.28 13.34
C GLY A 112 6.46 -4.22 14.12
N TYR A 113 7.56 -4.59 14.73
CA TYR A 113 8.30 -3.73 15.65
C TYR A 113 9.44 -2.99 14.97
N TYR A 114 9.40 -1.66 15.06
CA TYR A 114 10.46 -0.78 14.59
C TYR A 114 11.07 0.01 15.73
N ASN A 115 12.35 0.34 15.60
CA ASN A 115 12.91 1.44 16.35
C ASN A 115 12.82 2.70 15.48
N PRO A 116 11.94 3.65 15.77
CA PRO A 116 11.93 4.91 15.05
C PRO A 116 13.19 5.70 15.39
N SER A 117 14.18 5.68 14.53
CA SER A 117 15.15 6.77 14.49
C SER A 117 14.54 7.94 13.73
N ALA A 118 14.93 9.18 14.06
CA ALA A 118 14.26 10.40 13.60
C ALA A 118 14.03 10.52 12.09
N ASP A 119 14.77 9.75 11.26
CA ASP A 119 14.83 10.01 9.83
C ASP A 119 14.41 8.82 8.95
N ARG A 120 14.31 7.59 9.46
CA ARG A 120 14.03 6.41 8.66
C ARG A 120 13.34 5.29 9.45
N GLU A 121 12.59 4.47 8.75
CA GLU A 121 12.21 3.16 9.25
C GLU A 121 13.44 2.25 9.23
N SER A 122 13.76 1.67 10.37
CA SER A 122 14.82 0.68 10.46
C SER A 122 14.41 -0.41 11.44
N PRO A 123 14.90 -1.66 11.28
CA PRO A 123 14.78 -2.65 12.34
C PRO A 123 15.34 -2.04 13.61
N GLY A 124 14.60 -2.14 14.68
CA GLY A 124 15.05 -1.63 15.97
C GLY A 124 16.18 -2.47 16.55
N ILE A 125 16.78 -1.95 17.61
CA ILE A 125 17.61 -2.76 18.49
C ILE A 125 16.69 -3.82 19.09
N VAL A 126 17.07 -5.09 18.95
CA VAL A 126 16.35 -6.20 19.58
C VAL A 126 16.36 -5.99 21.09
N PRO A 127 15.19 -5.87 21.75
CA PRO A 127 15.15 -5.66 23.19
C PRO A 127 15.74 -6.85 23.95
N GLU A 128 16.22 -6.60 25.18
CA GLU A 128 16.71 -7.66 26.04
C GLU A 128 15.63 -8.73 26.28
N GLY A 129 16.01 -9.98 26.18
CA GLY A 129 15.11 -11.13 26.29
C GLY A 129 14.31 -11.48 25.04
N TYR A 130 14.52 -10.77 23.92
CA TYR A 130 13.92 -11.07 22.64
C TYR A 130 14.95 -11.63 21.64
N GLN A 131 14.43 -12.37 20.67
CA GLN A 131 15.20 -12.84 19.52
C GLN A 131 15.00 -11.91 18.32
N PRO A 132 15.97 -11.83 17.38
CA PRO A 132 15.82 -11.12 16.12
C PRO A 132 14.58 -11.60 15.36
N TYR A 133 14.16 -10.81 14.37
CA TYR A 133 13.05 -11.16 13.49
C TYR A 133 13.36 -12.45 12.69
N PRO A 134 12.49 -13.46 12.71
CA PRO A 134 12.78 -14.77 12.10
C PRO A 134 12.80 -14.77 10.57
N GLY A 135 12.23 -13.77 9.94
CA GLY A 135 11.94 -13.66 8.50
C GLY A 135 10.45 -13.62 8.24
N GLY A 136 10.02 -12.90 7.19
CA GLY A 136 8.63 -12.85 6.74
C GLY A 136 8.19 -14.15 6.06
N HIS A 137 6.94 -14.52 6.21
CA HIS A 137 6.38 -15.77 5.70
C HIS A 137 5.49 -15.55 4.49
N PHE A 138 5.44 -16.52 3.59
CA PHE A 138 4.38 -16.70 2.61
C PHE A 138 3.28 -17.54 3.24
N ILE A 139 2.04 -17.05 3.18
CA ILE A 139 0.89 -17.70 3.83
C ILE A 139 -0.17 -18.05 2.79
N GLU A 140 -0.77 -19.23 2.96
CA GLU A 140 -1.95 -19.70 2.25
C GLU A 140 -3.11 -19.79 3.23
N HIS A 141 -4.30 -19.36 2.81
CA HIS A 141 -5.56 -19.58 3.52
C HIS A 141 -6.53 -20.32 2.61
N ASP A 142 -6.99 -21.49 3.00
CA ASP A 142 -8.05 -22.23 2.31
C ASP A 142 -9.41 -21.67 2.75
N ILE A 143 -10.13 -21.03 1.82
CA ILE A 143 -11.38 -20.32 2.13
C ILE A 143 -12.47 -21.28 2.59
N ALA A 144 -12.57 -22.46 1.97
CA ALA A 144 -13.61 -23.43 2.27
C ALA A 144 -13.35 -24.19 3.57
N ALA A 145 -12.09 -24.55 3.83
CA ALA A 145 -11.68 -25.25 5.04
C ALA A 145 -11.50 -24.32 6.25
N GLY A 146 -11.34 -23.01 6.03
CA GLY A 146 -11.04 -22.05 7.09
C GLY A 146 -9.65 -22.21 7.69
N THR A 147 -8.73 -22.93 7.01
CA THR A 147 -7.41 -23.25 7.53
C THR A 147 -6.31 -22.40 6.93
N PHE A 148 -5.24 -22.17 7.71
CA PHE A 148 -4.05 -21.47 7.27
C PHE A 148 -2.86 -22.42 7.17
N ARG A 149 -1.94 -22.12 6.26
CA ARG A 149 -0.69 -22.84 6.08
C ARG A 149 0.47 -21.88 5.85
N ASP A 150 1.54 -22.07 6.61
CA ASP A 150 2.84 -21.46 6.34
C ASP A 150 3.50 -22.20 5.17
N LEU A 151 3.84 -21.45 4.12
CA LEU A 151 4.48 -21.97 2.89
C LEU A 151 6.00 -21.85 2.91
N GLY A 152 6.56 -21.21 3.93
CA GLY A 152 7.98 -20.94 4.05
C GLY A 152 8.29 -19.43 4.16
N LYS A 153 9.55 -19.13 4.45
CA LYS A 153 9.93 -17.79 4.87
C LYS A 153 11.11 -17.19 4.11
N ALA A 154 11.17 -15.89 4.14
CA ALA A 154 12.29 -15.07 3.70
C ALA A 154 13.56 -15.33 4.54
N PRO A 155 14.74 -14.91 4.08
CA PRO A 155 15.95 -14.95 4.90
C PRO A 155 15.75 -14.31 6.28
N PRO A 156 16.51 -14.74 7.30
CA PRO A 156 16.45 -14.15 8.64
C PRO A 156 16.61 -12.64 8.61
N GLU A 157 15.88 -11.94 9.47
CA GLU A 157 15.83 -10.47 9.57
C GLU A 157 15.32 -9.74 8.32
N GLU A 158 14.69 -10.46 7.38
CA GLU A 158 14.06 -9.89 6.18
C GLU A 158 12.54 -10.12 6.22
N GLY A 159 11.75 -9.04 6.32
CA GLY A 159 10.29 -9.08 6.18
C GLY A 159 9.90 -8.98 4.71
N ILE A 160 8.79 -9.60 4.30
CA ILE A 160 8.31 -9.48 2.92
C ILE A 160 7.52 -8.18 2.80
N LEU A 161 8.14 -7.17 2.17
CA LEU A 161 7.59 -5.83 2.04
C LEU A 161 6.63 -5.69 0.86
N THR A 162 6.97 -6.32 -0.25
CA THR A 162 6.21 -6.30 -1.48
C THR A 162 5.95 -7.74 -1.90
N PHE A 163 4.72 -8.03 -2.29
CA PHE A 163 4.29 -9.38 -2.64
C PHE A 163 3.42 -9.35 -3.89
N HIS A 164 3.55 -10.35 -4.73
CA HIS A 164 2.65 -10.59 -5.86
C HIS A 164 2.56 -12.09 -6.17
N MET A 165 1.44 -12.50 -6.75
CA MET A 165 1.20 -13.86 -7.18
C MET A 165 1.08 -13.95 -8.71
N ASP A 166 1.81 -14.86 -9.32
CA ASP A 166 1.54 -15.36 -10.67
C ASP A 166 0.70 -16.64 -10.55
N ALA A 167 -0.61 -16.47 -10.63
CA ALA A 167 -1.56 -17.58 -10.54
C ALA A 167 -1.39 -18.56 -11.71
N GLY A 168 -1.05 -18.06 -12.91
CA GLY A 168 -0.86 -18.87 -14.10
C GLY A 168 0.32 -19.83 -14.01
N ARG A 169 1.38 -19.42 -13.29
CA ARG A 169 2.59 -20.24 -13.08
C ARG A 169 2.67 -20.86 -11.69
N GLY A 170 1.70 -20.58 -10.81
CA GLY A 170 1.73 -21.07 -9.43
C GLY A 170 2.93 -20.56 -8.65
N ARG A 171 3.30 -19.28 -8.81
CA ARG A 171 4.46 -18.67 -8.16
C ARG A 171 4.10 -17.45 -7.35
N LEU A 172 4.73 -17.33 -6.18
CA LEU A 172 4.68 -16.15 -5.34
C LEU A 172 6.02 -15.42 -5.42
N TYR A 173 5.98 -14.10 -5.45
CA TYR A 173 7.17 -13.26 -5.49
C TYR A 173 7.18 -12.28 -4.33
N GLY A 174 8.36 -12.02 -3.77
CA GLY A 174 8.56 -11.09 -2.69
C GLY A 174 9.77 -10.18 -2.90
N LEU A 175 9.66 -8.91 -2.51
CA LEU A 175 10.78 -8.03 -2.25
C LEU A 175 10.89 -7.84 -0.75
N THR A 176 12.04 -8.16 -0.18
CA THR A 176 12.21 -8.11 1.26
C THR A 176 12.63 -6.73 1.76
N TRP A 177 12.47 -6.50 3.05
CA TRP A 177 12.91 -5.34 3.80
C TRP A 177 13.65 -5.82 5.05
N PRO A 178 14.76 -5.22 5.45
CA PRO A 178 15.24 -3.91 5.02
C PRO A 178 16.30 -3.92 3.91
N ARG A 179 16.83 -5.09 3.51
CA ARG A 179 17.99 -5.14 2.61
C ARG A 179 17.63 -5.31 1.13
N GLY A 180 16.38 -5.68 0.81
CA GLY A 180 15.88 -5.76 -0.56
C GLY A 180 16.36 -6.99 -1.33
N HIS A 181 16.10 -8.18 -0.82
CA HIS A 181 16.24 -9.42 -1.58
C HIS A 181 15.01 -9.65 -2.44
N PHE A 182 15.20 -10.09 -3.67
CA PHE A 182 14.12 -10.62 -4.50
C PHE A 182 14.02 -12.11 -4.24
N ILE A 183 12.85 -12.55 -3.78
CA ILE A 183 12.57 -13.96 -3.44
C ILE A 183 11.38 -14.49 -4.21
N SER A 184 11.34 -15.77 -4.46
CA SER A 184 10.18 -16.46 -5.05
C SER A 184 9.85 -17.73 -4.29
N HIS A 185 8.57 -18.14 -4.34
CA HIS A 185 8.09 -19.41 -3.85
C HIS A 185 7.37 -20.12 -5.00
N ASP A 186 7.68 -21.38 -5.22
CA ASP A 186 7.01 -22.25 -6.19
C ASP A 186 6.00 -23.14 -5.46
N LEU A 187 4.71 -22.94 -5.75
CA LEU A 187 3.62 -23.69 -5.09
C LEU A 187 3.64 -25.18 -5.37
N SER A 188 4.20 -25.61 -6.52
CA SER A 188 4.25 -27.02 -6.91
C SER A 188 5.32 -27.80 -6.16
N THR A 189 6.44 -27.16 -5.85
CA THR A 189 7.59 -27.78 -5.17
C THR A 189 7.68 -27.40 -3.69
N GLY A 190 7.01 -26.35 -3.27
CA GLY A 190 7.11 -25.77 -1.93
C GLY A 190 8.45 -25.07 -1.67
N GLN A 191 9.25 -24.80 -2.70
CA GLN A 191 10.59 -24.24 -2.55
C GLN A 191 10.56 -22.72 -2.53
N VAL A 192 11.12 -22.12 -1.47
CA VAL A 192 11.49 -20.68 -1.44
C VAL A 192 12.89 -20.52 -1.98
N ARG A 193 13.07 -19.56 -2.90
CA ARG A 193 14.36 -19.22 -3.47
C ARG A 193 14.68 -17.75 -3.27
N ASP A 194 15.89 -17.46 -2.80
CA ASP A 194 16.47 -16.13 -2.74
C ASP A 194 17.33 -15.90 -4.00
N HIS A 195 16.92 -14.93 -4.82
CA HIS A 195 17.65 -14.52 -6.04
C HIS A 195 18.71 -13.44 -5.76
N GLY A 196 18.87 -13.07 -4.48
CA GLY A 196 19.85 -12.09 -4.04
C GLY A 196 19.32 -10.66 -3.94
N ARG A 197 20.17 -9.75 -3.53
CA ARG A 197 19.83 -8.34 -3.37
C ARG A 197 19.65 -7.65 -4.70
N VAL A 198 18.57 -6.86 -4.79
CA VAL A 198 18.25 -6.03 -5.95
C VAL A 198 18.39 -4.53 -5.66
N SER A 199 18.82 -4.19 -4.45
CA SER A 199 19.10 -2.82 -3.99
C SER A 199 20.49 -2.76 -3.39
N ARG A 200 21.09 -1.59 -3.31
CA ARG A 200 22.42 -1.35 -2.69
C ARG A 200 22.43 -1.85 -1.23
N GLY A 201 22.45 -0.95 -0.26
CA GLY A 201 22.29 -1.29 1.16
C GLY A 201 20.83 -1.40 1.63
N GLY A 202 19.86 -1.26 0.72
CA GLY A 202 18.45 -1.19 1.06
C GLY A 202 18.14 0.00 1.98
N GLU A 203 17.12 -0.13 2.81
CA GLU A 203 16.74 0.93 3.75
C GLU A 203 17.62 0.93 5.02
N LEU A 204 18.56 -0.01 5.16
CA LEU A 204 19.64 0.04 6.15
C LEU A 204 20.86 0.85 5.69
N GLY A 205 20.98 1.09 4.39
CA GLY A 205 22.09 1.85 3.85
C GLY A 205 22.17 3.28 4.40
N ALA A 206 23.30 3.92 4.20
CA ALA A 206 23.53 5.33 4.53
C ALA A 206 24.19 6.02 3.33
N GLY A 207 23.85 7.29 3.09
CA GLY A 207 24.32 8.04 1.92
C GLY A 207 24.03 7.27 0.62
N ASP A 208 25.01 7.10 -0.25
CA ASP A 208 24.86 6.41 -1.55
C ASP A 208 24.46 4.93 -1.43
N GLN A 209 24.57 4.34 -0.26
CA GLN A 209 24.12 2.97 0.01
C GLN A 209 22.66 2.90 0.44
N TYR A 210 22.03 4.02 0.84
CA TYR A 210 20.60 4.05 1.13
C TYR A 210 19.80 3.87 -0.16
N PHE A 211 18.76 3.03 -0.08
CA PHE A 211 17.91 2.75 -1.22
C PHE A 211 16.49 2.44 -0.75
N CYS A 212 15.57 3.35 -0.98
CA CYS A 212 14.17 3.12 -0.66
C CYS A 212 13.62 2.02 -1.58
N LEU A 213 13.06 0.98 -0.98
CA LEU A 213 12.56 -0.20 -1.68
C LEU A 213 11.19 0.08 -2.32
N CYS A 214 10.92 -0.54 -3.46
CA CYS A 214 9.60 -0.50 -4.10
C CYS A 214 8.55 -1.17 -3.21
N ARG A 215 7.31 -0.62 -3.23
CA ARG A 215 6.21 -1.11 -2.41
C ARG A 215 5.13 -1.85 -3.22
N CYS A 216 5.29 -1.97 -4.53
CA CYS A 216 4.33 -2.65 -5.38
C CYS A 216 5.01 -3.27 -6.60
N PHE A 217 4.72 -4.54 -6.86
CA PHE A 217 5.10 -5.22 -8.10
C PHE A 217 4.03 -5.06 -9.18
N GLY A 218 4.47 -4.99 -10.44
CA GLY A 218 3.61 -5.20 -11.61
C GLY A 218 3.91 -6.56 -12.23
N LEU A 219 2.90 -7.40 -12.40
CA LEU A 219 3.01 -8.68 -13.12
C LEU A 219 2.43 -8.54 -14.51
N ASP A 220 3.21 -8.81 -15.56
CA ASP A 220 2.71 -8.99 -16.91
C ASP A 220 2.17 -10.43 -17.05
N PRO A 221 0.85 -10.62 -17.16
CA PRO A 221 0.27 -11.97 -17.19
C PRO A 221 0.62 -12.76 -18.45
N ARG A 222 1.01 -12.08 -19.52
CA ARG A 222 1.37 -12.71 -20.82
C ARG A 222 2.73 -13.40 -20.73
N THR A 223 3.70 -12.71 -20.10
CA THR A 223 5.09 -13.15 -20.03
C THR A 223 5.47 -13.71 -18.65
N GLY A 224 4.70 -13.42 -17.61
CA GLY A 224 5.03 -13.73 -16.20
C GLY A 224 6.17 -12.88 -15.66
N LYS A 225 6.65 -11.87 -16.39
CA LYS A 225 7.67 -10.96 -15.90
C LYS A 225 7.12 -10.10 -14.78
N VAL A 226 7.90 -10.00 -13.72
CA VAL A 226 7.57 -9.18 -12.54
C VAL A 226 8.43 -7.94 -12.57
N TYR A 227 7.78 -6.78 -12.60
CA TYR A 227 8.43 -5.47 -12.69
C TYR A 227 8.37 -4.72 -11.35
N TRP A 228 9.42 -3.97 -11.06
CA TRP A 228 9.48 -3.00 -9.95
C TRP A 228 10.40 -1.84 -10.32
N THR A 229 10.29 -0.76 -9.56
CA THR A 229 11.22 0.36 -9.68
C THR A 229 12.22 0.37 -8.55
N ASN A 230 13.26 1.14 -8.72
CA ASN A 230 14.12 1.56 -7.63
C ASN A 230 13.97 3.06 -7.34
N ALA A 231 14.56 3.53 -6.24
CA ALA A 231 14.44 4.93 -5.83
C ALA A 231 15.02 5.92 -6.87
N ASP A 232 15.95 5.49 -7.73
CA ASP A 232 16.53 6.30 -8.80
C ASP A 232 15.62 6.39 -10.03
N GLY A 233 14.51 5.62 -10.07
CA GLY A 233 13.53 5.61 -11.15
C GLY A 233 13.78 4.59 -12.25
N GLU A 234 14.78 3.71 -12.11
CA GLU A 234 14.99 2.61 -13.04
C GLU A 234 13.87 1.57 -12.89
N ILE A 235 13.39 1.04 -14.01
CA ILE A 235 12.46 -0.08 -14.05
C ILE A 235 13.25 -1.37 -14.17
N ARG A 236 13.08 -2.26 -13.21
CA ARG A 236 13.73 -3.56 -13.15
C ARG A 236 12.69 -4.66 -13.28
N PHE A 237 13.12 -5.86 -13.68
CA PHE A 237 12.24 -7.00 -13.79
C PHE A 237 12.95 -8.33 -13.54
N TYR A 238 12.14 -9.30 -13.13
CA TYR A 238 12.51 -10.72 -13.12
C TYR A 238 11.81 -11.41 -14.28
N ASP A 239 12.58 -12.18 -15.06
CA ASP A 239 12.09 -13.01 -16.15
C ASP A 239 12.06 -14.48 -15.66
N PRO A 240 10.87 -15.06 -15.43
CA PRO A 240 10.76 -16.43 -14.91
C PRO A 240 11.15 -17.51 -15.91
N ASP A 241 11.06 -17.23 -17.20
CA ASP A 241 11.41 -18.21 -18.24
C ASP A 241 12.92 -18.38 -18.42
N HIS A 242 13.67 -17.32 -18.08
CA HIS A 242 15.15 -17.33 -18.14
C HIS A 242 15.79 -17.33 -16.75
N ASP A 243 14.98 -17.28 -15.68
CA ASP A 243 15.45 -17.16 -14.28
C ASP A 243 16.46 -16.02 -14.12
N LYS A 244 16.11 -14.83 -14.61
CA LYS A 244 17.04 -13.72 -14.73
C LYS A 244 16.48 -12.40 -14.22
N LEU A 245 17.26 -11.73 -13.38
CA LEU A 245 17.05 -10.34 -12.99
C LEU A 245 17.68 -9.38 -14.01
N SER A 246 16.94 -8.37 -14.44
CA SER A 246 17.37 -7.40 -15.44
C SER A 246 16.81 -6.01 -15.14
N ALA A 247 17.25 -5.02 -15.91
CA ALA A 247 16.69 -3.67 -15.89
C ALA A 247 16.39 -3.24 -17.33
N LEU A 248 15.37 -2.40 -17.50
CA LEU A 248 15.13 -1.73 -18.76
C LEU A 248 16.14 -0.58 -18.94
N ALA A 249 16.61 -0.36 -20.16
CA ALA A 249 17.41 0.82 -20.47
C ALA A 249 16.57 2.10 -20.44
N GLU A 250 15.35 2.01 -20.94
CA GLU A 250 14.28 3.01 -20.94
C GLU A 250 12.93 2.28 -20.85
N PRO A 251 11.85 2.91 -20.37
CA PRO A 251 11.78 4.26 -19.81
C PRO A 251 12.26 4.31 -18.35
N THR A 252 12.44 5.54 -17.85
CA THR A 252 12.69 5.80 -16.42
C THR A 252 11.58 6.67 -15.82
N LEU A 253 11.35 6.52 -14.50
CA LEU A 253 10.51 7.42 -13.72
C LEU A 253 11.28 8.67 -13.21
N ARG A 254 12.57 8.79 -13.48
CA ARG A 254 13.33 9.98 -13.11
C ARG A 254 13.01 11.14 -14.05
N ARG A 255 11.82 11.71 -13.90
CA ARG A 255 11.31 12.83 -14.71
C ARG A 255 10.96 14.01 -13.80
N GLU A 256 11.18 15.23 -14.28
CA GLU A 256 10.94 16.47 -13.52
C GLU A 256 9.50 16.59 -13.01
N VAL A 257 8.53 16.11 -13.77
CA VAL A 257 7.11 16.13 -13.42
C VAL A 257 6.79 15.36 -12.12
N PHE A 258 7.60 14.37 -11.76
CA PHE A 258 7.46 13.62 -10.52
C PHE A 258 8.13 14.30 -9.31
N GLY A 259 8.79 15.43 -9.52
CA GLY A 259 9.53 16.17 -8.50
C GLY A 259 11.03 15.91 -8.55
N GLN A 260 11.75 16.58 -7.64
CA GLN A 260 13.20 16.42 -7.50
C GLN A 260 13.51 15.77 -6.15
N TRP A 261 14.06 14.59 -6.18
CA TRP A 261 14.30 13.77 -4.98
C TRP A 261 15.78 13.44 -4.82
N ASP A 262 16.31 13.67 -3.63
CA ASP A 262 17.61 13.15 -3.22
C ASP A 262 17.43 11.70 -2.72
N THR A 263 17.69 10.75 -3.62
CA THR A 263 17.43 9.32 -3.37
C THR A 263 18.37 8.69 -2.34
N THR A 264 19.39 9.42 -1.89
CA THR A 264 20.29 9.02 -0.80
C THR A 264 19.75 9.36 0.58
N LYS A 265 18.65 10.14 0.66
CA LYS A 265 18.02 10.53 1.91
C LYS A 265 16.80 9.67 2.22
N PRO A 266 16.69 9.16 3.45
CA PRO A 266 15.49 8.48 3.92
C PRO A 266 14.24 9.39 3.94
N GLY A 267 13.08 8.78 4.05
CA GLY A 267 11.83 9.47 4.33
C GLY A 267 10.94 9.76 3.12
N HIS A 268 11.25 9.22 1.95
CA HIS A 268 10.39 9.28 0.77
C HIS A 268 10.69 8.12 -0.19
N GLN A 269 9.80 7.91 -1.17
CA GLN A 269 9.93 6.84 -2.17
C GLN A 269 10.91 7.17 -3.32
N GLY A 270 11.46 8.39 -3.35
CA GLY A 270 12.24 8.83 -4.51
C GLY A 270 11.39 8.82 -5.77
N TYR A 271 11.91 8.15 -6.79
CA TYR A 271 11.22 7.94 -8.07
C TYR A 271 10.56 6.56 -8.20
N ASN A 272 10.41 5.79 -7.11
CA ASN A 272 9.61 4.56 -7.17
C ASN A 272 8.17 4.88 -7.55
N TRP A 273 7.51 4.02 -8.33
CA TRP A 273 6.05 4.04 -8.34
C TRP A 273 5.51 3.59 -6.97
N ARG A 274 4.29 3.99 -6.67
CA ARG A 274 3.66 3.58 -5.41
C ARG A 274 2.72 2.41 -5.59
N HIS A 275 1.96 2.42 -6.68
CA HIS A 275 1.04 1.36 -7.06
C HIS A 275 1.11 1.14 -8.55
N ILE A 276 0.92 -0.10 -9.01
CA ILE A 276 0.90 -0.49 -10.41
C ILE A 276 0.16 -1.81 -10.57
N TRP A 277 -0.63 -1.93 -11.61
CA TRP A 277 -1.30 -3.18 -11.97
C TRP A 277 -1.53 -3.25 -13.49
N TRP A 278 -1.70 -4.48 -14.00
CA TRP A 278 -1.94 -4.74 -15.40
C TRP A 278 -3.36 -4.37 -15.80
N TYR A 279 -3.51 -3.59 -16.88
CA TYR A 279 -4.79 -3.22 -17.45
C TYR A 279 -4.99 -3.93 -18.79
N GLU A 280 -5.77 -5.00 -18.75
CA GLU A 280 -5.97 -5.90 -19.87
C GLU A 280 -6.50 -5.21 -21.14
N PRO A 281 -7.48 -4.26 -21.08
CA PRO A 281 -7.99 -3.60 -22.28
C PRO A 281 -6.94 -2.85 -23.09
N TRP A 282 -5.90 -2.32 -22.44
CA TRP A 282 -4.83 -1.59 -23.13
C TRP A 282 -3.52 -2.38 -23.24
N GLN A 283 -3.49 -3.61 -22.75
CA GLN A 283 -2.29 -4.46 -22.71
C GLN A 283 -1.06 -3.74 -22.14
N CYS A 284 -1.25 -3.01 -21.07
CA CYS A 284 -0.22 -2.20 -20.41
C CYS A 284 -0.40 -2.18 -18.90
N PHE A 285 0.57 -1.63 -18.21
CA PHE A 285 0.41 -1.30 -16.81
C PHE A 285 -0.18 0.10 -16.63
N LEU A 286 -1.05 0.24 -15.63
CA LEU A 286 -1.44 1.51 -15.05
C LEU A 286 -0.81 1.64 -13.67
N GLY A 287 -0.11 2.75 -13.44
CA GLY A 287 0.58 3.01 -12.18
C GLY A 287 0.46 4.45 -11.72
N VAL A 288 0.73 4.69 -10.44
CA VAL A 288 0.72 6.02 -9.84
C VAL A 288 2.05 6.34 -9.15
N HIS A 289 2.54 7.57 -9.36
CA HIS A 289 3.71 8.08 -8.66
C HIS A 289 3.31 8.67 -7.29
N PRO A 290 3.99 8.30 -6.18
CA PRO A 290 3.53 8.51 -4.81
C PRO A 290 3.29 9.97 -4.42
N LYS A 291 4.22 10.86 -4.78
CA LYS A 291 4.17 12.25 -4.31
C LYS A 291 3.50 13.20 -5.28
N SER A 292 3.64 12.98 -6.56
CA SER A 292 3.01 13.82 -7.57
C SER A 292 1.54 13.44 -7.81
N GLY A 293 1.13 12.20 -7.49
CA GLY A 293 -0.19 11.68 -7.78
C GLY A 293 -0.47 11.49 -9.27
N TYR A 294 0.55 11.51 -10.13
CA TYR A 294 0.36 11.26 -11.56
C TYR A 294 0.10 9.78 -11.83
N LEU A 295 -1.05 9.51 -12.45
CA LEU A 295 -1.37 8.27 -13.14
C LEU A 295 -0.57 8.22 -14.44
N PHE A 296 0.03 7.08 -14.71
CA PHE A 296 0.76 6.83 -15.96
C PHE A 296 0.41 5.44 -16.50
N ARG A 297 0.59 5.26 -17.81
CA ARG A 297 0.65 3.95 -18.43
C ARG A 297 2.10 3.58 -18.74
N PHE A 298 2.41 2.31 -18.62
CA PHE A 298 3.71 1.76 -18.92
C PHE A 298 3.56 0.52 -19.80
N GLU A 299 4.18 0.55 -20.96
CA GLU A 299 4.23 -0.55 -21.94
C GLU A 299 5.63 -1.15 -21.98
N PRO A 300 5.87 -2.29 -21.34
CA PRO A 300 7.21 -2.83 -21.17
C PRO A 300 7.86 -3.28 -22.48
N GLU A 301 7.09 -3.78 -23.45
CA GLU A 301 7.61 -4.23 -24.72
C GLU A 301 7.99 -3.06 -25.65
N ALA A 302 7.19 -2.01 -25.67
CA ALA A 302 7.48 -0.79 -26.41
C ALA A 302 8.57 0.06 -25.72
N GLY A 303 8.80 -0.14 -24.43
CA GLY A 303 9.68 0.71 -23.63
C GLY A 303 9.12 2.12 -23.46
N GLU A 304 7.78 2.24 -23.35
CA GLU A 304 7.10 3.54 -23.29
C GLU A 304 6.44 3.77 -21.92
N LEU A 305 6.54 5.01 -21.43
CA LEU A 305 5.84 5.48 -20.25
C LEU A 305 5.21 6.83 -20.54
N GLU A 306 3.88 6.88 -20.47
CA GLU A 306 3.05 8.05 -20.77
C GLU A 306 2.28 8.50 -19.52
N LEU A 307 2.22 9.80 -19.30
CA LEU A 307 1.40 10.39 -18.24
C LEU A 307 -0.05 10.50 -18.73
N ILE A 308 -0.99 10.11 -17.87
CA ILE A 308 -2.42 10.16 -18.18
C ILE A 308 -3.06 11.36 -17.50
N GLU A 309 -3.06 11.39 -16.16
CA GLU A 309 -3.73 12.43 -15.37
C GLU A 309 -3.11 12.50 -13.97
N ARG A 310 -3.31 13.63 -13.31
CA ARG A 310 -2.92 13.81 -11.91
C ARG A 310 -4.11 13.52 -11.00
N LEU A 311 -4.04 12.45 -10.20
CA LEU A 311 -5.11 11.99 -9.32
C LEU A 311 -5.14 12.65 -7.94
N ALA A 312 -4.20 13.57 -7.67
CA ALA A 312 -4.18 14.30 -6.39
C ALA A 312 -5.50 15.04 -6.14
N ALA A 313 -5.84 15.28 -4.86
CA ALA A 313 -6.99 16.05 -4.44
C ALA A 313 -7.03 17.44 -5.11
N GLU A 314 -8.22 17.96 -5.38
CA GLU A 314 -8.40 19.24 -6.08
C GLU A 314 -7.64 20.40 -5.44
N PRO A 315 -7.54 20.57 -4.10
CA PRO A 315 -6.71 21.61 -3.50
C PRO A 315 -5.24 21.48 -3.88
N LEU A 316 -4.68 20.27 -3.90
CA LEU A 316 -3.28 20.02 -4.28
C LEU A 316 -3.04 20.23 -5.78
N ARG A 317 -4.04 19.93 -6.61
CA ARG A 317 -3.97 20.18 -8.06
C ARG A 317 -3.88 21.68 -8.36
N ARG A 318 -4.65 22.51 -7.65
CA ARG A 318 -4.73 23.96 -7.85
C ARG A 318 -3.43 24.67 -7.52
N ASP A 319 -2.81 24.31 -6.40
CA ASP A 319 -1.60 25.00 -5.94
C ASP A 319 -0.31 24.27 -6.34
N GLY A 320 -0.41 23.12 -7.01
CA GLY A 320 0.73 22.33 -7.46
C GLY A 320 1.45 21.55 -6.34
N SER A 321 0.87 21.49 -5.14
CA SER A 321 1.46 20.80 -4.00
C SER A 321 1.48 19.29 -4.18
N PHE A 322 2.49 18.63 -3.60
CA PHE A 322 2.60 17.18 -3.57
C PHE A 322 1.72 16.55 -2.49
N GLU A 323 1.47 15.25 -2.64
CA GLU A 323 0.77 14.44 -1.65
C GLU A 323 1.38 14.64 -0.24
N PRO A 324 0.54 14.89 0.79
CA PRO A 324 1.04 15.18 2.14
C PRO A 324 1.72 13.98 2.78
N PHE A 325 1.23 12.75 2.54
CA PHE A 325 1.87 11.56 3.06
C PHE A 325 3.17 11.26 2.30
N ARG A 326 4.28 11.16 3.04
CA ARG A 326 5.62 11.13 2.45
C ARG A 326 5.91 9.93 1.55
N TYR A 327 5.30 8.77 1.86
CA TYR A 327 5.44 7.55 1.06
C TYR A 327 4.33 7.38 0.00
N GLY A 328 3.33 8.28 -0.04
CA GLY A 328 2.17 8.18 -0.93
C GLY A 328 1.19 7.08 -0.53
N TYR A 329 0.08 6.99 -1.26
CA TYR A 329 -1.05 6.10 -0.95
C TYR A 329 -1.06 4.86 -1.84
N LEU A 330 -1.47 3.70 -1.28
CA LEU A 330 -1.64 2.43 -2.00
C LEU A 330 -3.14 2.15 -2.25
N THR A 331 -3.83 3.08 -2.91
CA THR A 331 -5.29 3.02 -3.03
C THR A 331 -5.79 3.11 -4.47
N LEU A 332 -4.94 2.81 -5.44
CA LEU A 332 -5.30 2.83 -6.84
C LEU A 332 -6.08 1.56 -7.20
N GLU A 333 -7.41 1.67 -7.30
CA GLU A 333 -8.28 0.54 -7.58
C GLU A 333 -9.11 0.76 -8.83
N LEU A 334 -9.41 -0.31 -9.56
CA LEU A 334 -10.31 -0.31 -10.68
C LEU A 334 -11.74 -0.61 -10.19
N GLY A 335 -12.71 0.17 -10.64
CA GLY A 335 -14.11 -0.06 -10.34
C GLY A 335 -14.68 -1.31 -11.03
N PRO A 336 -15.85 -1.79 -10.58
CA PRO A 336 -16.52 -2.97 -11.17
C PRO A 336 -16.90 -2.80 -12.65
N ASP A 337 -16.95 -1.56 -13.15
CA ASP A 337 -17.17 -1.25 -14.56
C ASP A 337 -15.95 -1.54 -15.44
N GLY A 338 -14.78 -1.80 -14.84
CA GLY A 338 -13.52 -2.03 -15.54
C GLY A 338 -12.94 -0.78 -16.23
N GLU A 339 -13.49 0.40 -15.98
CA GLU A 339 -13.16 1.65 -16.68
C GLU A 339 -12.88 2.83 -15.76
N THR A 340 -13.38 2.80 -14.52
CA THR A 340 -13.22 3.88 -13.55
C THR A 340 -12.17 3.55 -12.51
N ILE A 341 -11.16 4.39 -12.41
CA ILE A 341 -10.15 4.35 -11.35
C ILE A 341 -10.67 5.09 -10.13
N TYR A 342 -10.49 4.49 -8.96
CA TYR A 342 -10.74 5.07 -7.64
C TYR A 342 -9.40 5.27 -6.93
N TYR A 343 -9.20 6.43 -6.34
CA TYR A 343 -7.99 6.79 -5.62
C TYR A 343 -8.33 7.60 -4.37
N VAL A 344 -7.86 7.17 -3.20
CA VAL A 344 -7.95 7.97 -1.97
C VAL A 344 -6.62 8.69 -1.77
N THR A 345 -6.69 9.98 -1.61
CA THR A 345 -5.54 10.89 -1.49
C THR A 345 -5.70 11.79 -0.27
N GLY A 346 -4.61 12.29 0.27
CA GLY A 346 -4.65 13.34 1.28
C GLY A 346 -4.83 14.72 0.66
N ASP A 347 -5.17 15.69 1.49
CA ASP A 347 -5.12 17.11 1.13
C ASP A 347 -4.38 17.93 2.20
N HIS A 348 -4.49 19.27 2.16
CA HIS A 348 -3.89 20.11 3.18
C HIS A 348 -4.49 19.91 4.58
N GLY A 349 -5.62 19.19 4.67
CA GLY A 349 -6.35 18.95 5.89
C GLY A 349 -7.12 20.17 6.38
N LEU A 350 -7.63 20.07 7.61
CA LEU A 350 -8.32 21.17 8.25
C LEU A 350 -7.30 22.20 8.73
N ILE A 351 -7.55 23.47 8.38
CA ILE A 351 -6.71 24.61 8.72
C ILE A 351 -7.48 25.46 9.73
N ALA A 352 -6.83 25.86 10.84
CA ALA A 352 -7.38 26.80 11.81
C ALA A 352 -7.40 28.22 11.24
N GLU A 353 -8.16 29.14 11.87
CA GLU A 353 -8.24 30.56 11.47
C GLU A 353 -6.88 31.27 11.41
N ASP A 354 -5.95 30.85 12.27
CA ASP A 354 -4.58 31.36 12.31
C ASP A 354 -3.64 30.75 11.26
N GLY A 355 -4.17 29.92 10.34
CA GLY A 355 -3.43 29.28 9.26
C GLY A 355 -2.69 28.00 9.65
N ARG A 356 -2.75 27.57 10.91
CA ARG A 356 -2.11 26.29 11.33
C ARG A 356 -2.91 25.09 10.85
N LYS A 357 -2.22 24.06 10.39
CA LYS A 357 -2.82 22.76 10.09
C LYS A 357 -3.27 22.07 11.39
N VAL A 358 -4.55 21.78 11.49
CA VAL A 358 -5.15 21.12 12.67
C VAL A 358 -5.32 19.64 12.46
N LYS A 359 -5.51 19.17 11.22
CA LYS A 359 -5.85 17.78 10.94
C LYS A 359 -5.55 17.40 9.50
N ASN A 360 -5.05 16.18 9.28
CA ASN A 360 -5.05 15.57 7.96
C ASN A 360 -6.47 15.14 7.59
N THR A 361 -6.81 15.19 6.32
CA THR A 361 -8.05 14.69 5.77
C THR A 361 -7.79 13.86 4.53
N LEU A 362 -8.66 12.91 4.26
CA LEU A 362 -8.63 12.06 3.07
C LEU A 362 -9.79 12.44 2.15
N ARG A 363 -9.54 12.42 0.85
CA ARG A 363 -10.53 12.68 -0.20
C ARG A 363 -10.56 11.52 -1.18
N LEU A 364 -11.75 11.25 -1.70
CA LEU A 364 -11.94 10.29 -2.78
C LEU A 364 -11.87 11.02 -4.11
N VAL A 365 -11.04 10.51 -5.00
CA VAL A 365 -10.92 10.95 -6.40
C VAL A 365 -11.27 9.78 -7.32
N THR A 366 -11.95 10.06 -8.41
CA THR A 366 -12.16 9.11 -9.50
C THR A 366 -11.67 9.64 -10.83
N TYR A 367 -11.27 8.71 -11.70
CA TYR A 367 -10.89 9.01 -13.08
C TYR A 367 -11.45 7.96 -14.02
N HIS A 368 -12.26 8.37 -14.98
CA HIS A 368 -12.86 7.47 -15.96
C HIS A 368 -11.96 7.40 -17.21
N LEU A 369 -11.34 6.26 -17.42
CA LEU A 369 -10.32 6.04 -18.46
C LEU A 369 -10.78 6.40 -19.88
N PRO A 370 -11.98 5.95 -20.35
CA PRO A 370 -12.40 6.24 -21.72
C PRO A 370 -12.66 7.71 -22.02
N THR A 371 -13.16 8.49 -21.03
CA THR A 371 -13.54 9.89 -21.26
C THR A 371 -12.55 10.89 -20.70
N GLY A 372 -11.55 10.45 -19.93
CA GLY A 372 -10.61 11.35 -19.24
C GLY A 372 -11.26 12.20 -18.15
N ARG A 373 -12.43 11.80 -17.63
CA ARG A 373 -13.16 12.58 -16.62
C ARG A 373 -12.57 12.36 -15.24
N TYR A 374 -11.90 13.37 -14.73
CA TYR A 374 -11.47 13.48 -13.33
C TYR A 374 -12.59 14.04 -12.47
N GLN A 375 -12.76 13.54 -11.23
CA GLN A 375 -13.68 14.08 -10.24
C GLN A 375 -13.16 13.88 -8.82
N ASP A 376 -13.11 14.98 -8.04
CA ASP A 376 -12.91 14.96 -6.58
C ASP A 376 -14.29 14.96 -5.91
N HIS A 377 -14.59 13.89 -5.15
CA HIS A 377 -15.88 13.67 -4.50
C HIS A 377 -15.96 14.26 -3.10
N GLY A 378 -14.89 14.83 -2.58
CA GLY A 378 -14.86 15.48 -1.28
C GLY A 378 -14.19 14.66 -0.17
N VAL A 379 -14.35 15.16 1.05
CA VAL A 379 -13.64 14.67 2.24
C VAL A 379 -14.38 13.50 2.86
N ILE A 380 -13.63 12.45 3.25
CA ILE A 380 -14.17 11.32 4.01
C ILE A 380 -14.23 11.71 5.48
N ARG A 381 -15.40 11.56 6.12
CA ARG A 381 -15.63 11.84 7.55
C ARG A 381 -16.47 10.73 8.15
N LEU A 382 -16.12 10.29 9.35
CA LEU A 382 -16.90 9.30 10.08
C LEU A 382 -18.23 9.87 10.58
N GLU A 383 -19.22 9.01 10.81
CA GLU A 383 -20.55 9.35 11.39
C GLU A 383 -20.43 10.06 12.74
N ASP A 384 -19.41 9.73 13.54
CA ASP A 384 -19.13 10.35 14.83
C ASP A 384 -18.37 11.69 14.74
N GLY A 385 -18.13 12.19 13.51
CA GLY A 385 -17.47 13.46 13.23
C GLY A 385 -15.95 13.42 13.16
N ARG A 386 -15.30 12.28 13.48
CA ARG A 386 -13.85 12.11 13.29
C ARG A 386 -13.47 12.02 11.82
N TYR A 387 -12.21 12.24 11.55
CA TYR A 387 -11.64 12.12 10.20
C TYR A 387 -10.61 11.00 10.14
N PRO A 388 -10.64 10.13 9.13
CA PRO A 388 -9.50 9.28 8.81
C PRO A 388 -8.37 10.17 8.26
N THR A 389 -7.13 9.86 8.66
CA THR A 389 -5.98 10.73 8.40
C THR A 389 -4.98 10.17 7.40
N LEU A 390 -4.98 8.85 7.25
CA LEU A 390 -4.13 8.12 6.32
C LEU A 390 -4.82 6.82 5.94
N THR A 391 -4.72 6.39 4.69
CA THR A 391 -5.04 5.02 4.27
C THR A 391 -4.09 4.51 3.21
N GLN A 392 -3.92 3.20 3.17
CA GLN A 392 -3.16 2.49 2.14
C GLN A 392 -3.97 1.32 1.54
N SER A 393 -5.27 1.30 1.78
CA SER A 393 -6.17 0.29 1.21
C SER A 393 -7.48 0.93 0.77
N LEU A 394 -8.01 0.43 -0.31
CA LEU A 394 -9.33 0.74 -0.83
C LEU A 394 -9.91 -0.52 -1.46
N VAL A 395 -11.19 -0.75 -1.26
CA VAL A 395 -11.95 -1.82 -1.92
C VAL A 395 -13.19 -1.20 -2.54
N VAL A 396 -13.37 -1.38 -3.84
CA VAL A 396 -14.56 -0.96 -4.57
C VAL A 396 -15.50 -2.16 -4.69
N HIS A 397 -16.57 -2.18 -3.90
CA HIS A 397 -17.46 -3.33 -3.86
C HIS A 397 -18.64 -3.15 -4.84
N PRO A 398 -19.07 -4.21 -5.57
CA PRO A 398 -20.21 -4.13 -6.52
C PRO A 398 -21.54 -3.77 -5.89
N ASN A 399 -21.69 -3.88 -4.56
CA ASN A 399 -22.92 -3.49 -3.83
C ASN A 399 -23.12 -1.97 -3.70
N GLY A 400 -22.28 -1.16 -4.33
CA GLY A 400 -22.35 0.30 -4.26
C GLY A 400 -21.67 0.92 -3.03
N ARG A 401 -20.81 0.19 -2.35
CA ARG A 401 -20.03 0.70 -1.22
C ARG A 401 -18.53 0.64 -1.50
N LEU A 402 -17.82 1.56 -0.88
CA LEU A 402 -16.37 1.59 -0.81
C LEU A 402 -15.95 1.24 0.62
N PHE A 403 -14.86 0.47 0.73
CA PHE A 403 -14.28 0.08 2.01
C PHE A 403 -12.81 0.47 2.08
N SER A 404 -12.36 0.80 3.28
CA SER A 404 -10.96 1.15 3.54
C SER A 404 -10.61 0.81 4.98
N VAL A 405 -9.32 0.69 5.28
CA VAL A 405 -8.81 0.43 6.64
C VAL A 405 -7.84 1.56 7.02
N PRO A 406 -8.36 2.75 7.33
CA PRO A 406 -7.54 3.93 7.57
C PRO A 406 -7.07 4.06 9.01
N TRP A 407 -6.13 4.96 9.23
CA TRP A 407 -5.79 5.47 10.55
C TRP A 407 -6.87 6.44 11.03
N ILE A 408 -7.38 6.20 12.22
CA ILE A 408 -8.46 6.97 12.84
C ILE A 408 -7.99 7.44 14.21
N GLU A 409 -8.21 8.69 14.50
CA GLU A 409 -7.91 9.30 15.78
C GLU A 409 -8.66 8.63 16.96
N LYS A 410 -7.97 8.29 18.04
CA LYS A 410 -8.61 7.75 19.25
C LYS A 410 -9.35 8.85 19.99
N LEU A 411 -10.60 8.57 20.40
CA LEU A 411 -11.36 9.49 21.26
C LEU A 411 -10.72 9.60 22.66
N GLY A 412 -10.68 10.82 23.19
CA GLY A 412 -10.27 11.08 24.58
C GLY A 412 -8.76 11.13 24.85
N GLN A 413 -7.94 10.95 23.84
CA GLN A 413 -6.51 11.22 23.96
C GLN A 413 -6.21 12.54 23.25
N GLY A 414 -5.71 13.53 23.98
CA GLY A 414 -5.22 14.78 23.39
C GLY A 414 -4.25 14.45 22.25
N GLN A 415 -4.48 15.06 21.09
CA GLN A 415 -3.64 14.83 19.93
C GLN A 415 -2.23 15.30 20.20
N PRO A 416 -1.21 14.45 19.98
CA PRO A 416 0.08 15.01 19.65
C PRO A 416 -0.07 15.71 18.31
N GLU A 417 0.32 16.95 18.21
CA GLU A 417 0.49 17.66 16.95
C GLU A 417 1.57 16.92 16.15
N TYR A 418 1.15 16.14 15.15
CA TYR A 418 2.08 15.53 14.21
C TYR A 418 1.99 16.26 12.88
N GLU A 419 3.10 16.76 12.40
CA GLU A 419 3.23 17.06 10.98
C GLU A 419 3.12 15.75 10.19
N ALA A 420 2.52 15.79 9.01
CA ALA A 420 2.47 14.63 8.14
C ALA A 420 3.90 14.11 7.91
N GLY A 421 4.16 12.87 8.32
CA GLY A 421 5.48 12.25 8.28
C GLY A 421 6.23 12.16 9.61
N GLU A 422 5.66 12.65 10.71
CA GLU A 422 6.26 12.55 12.05
C GLU A 422 5.75 11.38 12.90
N GLU A 423 4.92 10.50 12.32
CA GLU A 423 4.32 9.34 12.99
C GLU A 423 5.37 8.40 13.63
N HIS A 424 6.62 8.50 13.18
CA HIS A 424 7.73 7.67 13.68
C HIS A 424 8.39 8.16 14.97
N LYS A 425 8.04 9.35 15.45
CA LYS A 425 8.64 9.91 16.67
C LYS A 425 8.04 9.36 17.97
N ARG A 426 7.26 8.29 17.91
CA ARG A 426 6.62 7.70 19.09
C ARG A 426 7.58 6.91 19.94
N LYS A 427 8.10 7.54 20.95
CA LYS A 427 8.75 6.82 22.05
C LYS A 427 7.69 6.21 22.99
N GLY A 428 7.51 4.89 22.91
CA GLY A 428 7.01 4.07 24.01
C GLY A 428 5.58 4.29 24.52
N LYS A 429 4.76 5.11 23.86
CA LYS A 429 3.34 5.24 24.16
C LYS A 429 2.54 4.69 22.98
N GLY A 430 1.56 3.87 23.27
CA GLY A 430 0.71 3.29 22.24
C GLY A 430 0.19 4.33 21.23
N PRO A 431 -0.18 3.90 20.02
CA PRO A 431 -0.55 4.81 18.96
C PRO A 431 -1.69 5.75 19.37
N GLY A 432 -1.59 7.04 19.06
CA GLY A 432 -2.67 8.02 19.24
C GLY A 432 -3.80 7.81 18.25
N HIS A 433 -3.71 6.81 17.38
CA HIS A 433 -4.75 6.38 16.44
C HIS A 433 -5.02 4.88 16.59
N GLN A 434 -6.17 4.47 16.10
CA GLN A 434 -6.55 3.09 15.83
C GLN A 434 -6.66 2.88 14.33
N CYS A 435 -6.62 1.65 13.90
CA CYS A 435 -6.90 1.27 12.53
C CYS A 435 -8.04 0.25 12.54
N ASP A 436 -9.07 0.51 11.75
CA ASP A 436 -10.20 -0.40 11.62
C ASP A 436 -10.93 -0.18 10.29
N LEU A 437 -11.82 -1.12 9.94
CA LEU A 437 -12.58 -1.06 8.70
C LEU A 437 -13.59 0.11 8.73
N ILE A 438 -13.64 0.87 7.64
CA ILE A 438 -14.72 1.83 7.36
C ILE A 438 -15.41 1.51 6.05
N SER A 439 -16.67 1.94 5.91
CA SER A 439 -17.34 1.93 4.63
C SER A 439 -18.14 3.20 4.38
N PHE A 440 -18.26 3.59 3.12
CA PHE A 440 -19.05 4.73 2.67
C PHE A 440 -19.69 4.44 1.30
N ALA A 441 -20.76 5.18 0.96
CA ALA A 441 -21.44 5.00 -0.32
C ALA A 441 -20.50 5.36 -1.50
N ASN A 442 -20.59 4.59 -2.57
CA ASN A 442 -19.91 4.91 -3.82
C ASN A 442 -20.66 6.08 -4.49
N PRO A 443 -20.05 7.26 -4.64
CA PRO A 443 -20.74 8.43 -5.19
C PRO A 443 -21.11 8.32 -6.67
N LEU A 444 -20.62 7.29 -7.36
CA LEU A 444 -20.96 7.01 -8.77
C LEU A 444 -22.08 5.99 -8.94
N MET A 445 -22.53 5.35 -7.87
CA MET A 445 -23.56 4.29 -7.89
C MET A 445 -24.82 4.67 -7.08
N GLY A 446 -24.97 5.94 -6.73
CA GLY A 446 -26.11 6.48 -6.00
C GLY A 446 -27.24 6.95 -6.90
#